data_54c248c448091b7881a46c010cc56d33
#
_entry.id   54c248c448091b7881a46c010cc56d33
#
_cell.length_a   1.000
_cell.length_b   1.000
_cell.length_c   1.000
_cell.angle_alpha   90.00
_cell.angle_beta   90.00
_cell.angle_gamma   90.00
#
_symmetry.space_group_name_H-M   'P 1'
#
loop_
_entity.id
_entity.type
_entity.pdbx_description
1 polymer ?
#
loop_
_entity_poly.entity_id
_entity_poly.type
_entity_poly.pdbx_seq_one_letter_code
_entity_poly.pdbx_strand_id
1 'polypeptide(L)'
;LHGLYEIGKPRRETYLMMVDRVLISVREGLNVCLVSYGHPGVFGFPMHESIRQAVSEGFMAKMLPGISAESVLYSDLGVDPGASGCQSFEATDFLVYDRIFDSTSLLVIWQIGVIGSLDYQKDFPQTGLKVLLSKLLTTYEPTHKVFIYEAAQYAFTEPRIDCIEMSDLENHKITPISTLCIPPKKERHPNKSVLNLLGISL
;
A
#
# COMPACT_ATOMS: atom_id res chain seq x y z
N LEU A 1 -20.06 -0.27 -9.90
CA LEU A 1 -19.83 -0.91 -8.58
C LEU A 1 -19.75 0.09 -7.42
N HIS A 2 -19.41 1.36 -7.70
CA HIS A 2 -19.26 2.41 -6.66
C HIS A 2 -20.54 2.57 -5.78
N GLY A 3 -21.73 2.44 -6.34
CA GLY A 3 -23.00 2.54 -5.61
C GLY A 3 -23.27 1.43 -4.57
N LEU A 4 -22.33 0.47 -4.41
CA LEU A 4 -22.40 -0.58 -3.38
C LEU A 4 -21.81 -0.13 -2.04
N TYR A 5 -21.05 0.97 -2.03
CA TYR A 5 -20.53 1.54 -0.78
C TYR A 5 -21.64 2.23 0.02
N GLU A 6 -21.64 1.97 1.32
CA GLU A 6 -22.59 2.54 2.27
C GLU A 6 -21.86 2.87 3.56
N ILE A 7 -22.15 4.03 4.17
CA ILE A 7 -21.49 4.47 5.40
C ILE A 7 -21.82 3.50 6.54
N GLY A 8 -20.79 3.09 7.28
CA GLY A 8 -20.92 2.12 8.39
C GLY A 8 -20.99 0.66 7.96
N LYS A 9 -20.95 0.38 6.64
CA LYS A 9 -20.94 -0.98 6.11
C LYS A 9 -19.51 -1.53 6.08
N PRO A 10 -19.30 -2.78 6.53
CA PRO A 10 -18.00 -3.43 6.43
C PRO A 10 -17.50 -3.46 4.98
N ARG A 11 -16.26 -3.00 4.77
CA ARG A 11 -15.65 -2.98 3.42
C ARG A 11 -15.63 -4.35 2.78
N ARG A 12 -15.40 -5.41 3.57
CA ARG A 12 -15.39 -6.79 3.08
C ARG A 12 -16.75 -7.20 2.49
N GLU A 13 -17.84 -6.80 3.12
CA GLU A 13 -19.19 -7.08 2.63
C GLU A 13 -19.44 -6.39 1.28
N THR A 14 -19.09 -5.11 1.19
CA THR A 14 -19.16 -4.35 -0.07
C THR A 14 -18.32 -5.03 -1.17
N TYR A 15 -17.13 -5.50 -0.85
CA TYR A 15 -16.26 -6.18 -1.82
C TYR A 15 -16.84 -7.52 -2.28
N LEU A 16 -17.45 -8.29 -1.41
CA LEU A 16 -18.13 -9.54 -1.79
C LEU A 16 -19.34 -9.26 -2.69
N MET A 17 -20.11 -8.21 -2.41
CA MET A 17 -21.19 -7.79 -3.30
C MET A 17 -20.69 -7.36 -4.68
N MET A 18 -19.50 -6.75 -4.77
CA MET A 18 -18.86 -6.44 -6.06
C MET A 18 -18.52 -7.72 -6.83
N VAL A 19 -17.95 -8.70 -6.14
CA VAL A 19 -17.61 -10.01 -6.70
C VAL A 19 -18.86 -10.71 -7.25
N ASP A 20 -19.92 -10.79 -6.44
CA ASP A 20 -21.19 -11.40 -6.86
C ASP A 20 -21.76 -10.71 -8.10
N ARG A 21 -21.72 -9.38 -8.14
CA ARG A 21 -22.20 -8.62 -9.29
C ARG A 21 -21.43 -8.94 -10.57
N VAL A 22 -20.12 -9.13 -10.49
CA VAL A 22 -19.28 -9.54 -11.62
C VAL A 22 -19.60 -10.96 -12.05
N LEU A 23 -19.72 -11.90 -11.10
CA LEU A 23 -19.93 -13.31 -11.38
C LEU A 23 -21.31 -13.62 -11.94
N ILE A 24 -22.35 -12.84 -11.59
CA ILE A 24 -23.68 -12.98 -12.21
C ILE A 24 -23.54 -12.86 -13.73
N SER A 25 -22.88 -11.82 -14.22
CA SER A 25 -22.70 -11.61 -15.67
C SER A 25 -21.83 -12.70 -16.32
N VAL A 26 -20.81 -13.19 -15.61
CA VAL A 26 -19.97 -14.30 -16.10
C VAL A 26 -20.81 -15.59 -16.24
N ARG A 27 -21.65 -15.91 -15.24
CA ARG A 27 -22.52 -17.11 -15.24
C ARG A 27 -23.62 -17.04 -16.30
N GLU A 28 -24.02 -15.83 -16.72
CA GLU A 28 -24.91 -15.60 -17.86
C GLU A 28 -24.21 -15.79 -19.20
N GLY A 29 -22.91 -16.15 -19.22
CA GLY A 29 -22.13 -16.40 -20.42
C GLY A 29 -21.58 -15.14 -21.10
N LEU A 30 -21.58 -13.98 -20.41
CA LEU A 30 -21.07 -12.74 -20.95
C LEU A 30 -19.54 -12.67 -20.83
N ASN A 31 -18.90 -12.01 -21.79
CA ASN A 31 -17.51 -11.60 -21.68
C ASN A 31 -17.42 -10.37 -20.78
N VAL A 32 -16.84 -10.56 -19.57
CA VAL A 32 -16.77 -9.49 -18.55
C VAL A 32 -15.36 -8.93 -18.46
N CYS A 33 -15.23 -7.60 -18.51
CA CYS A 33 -14.00 -6.90 -18.22
C CYS A 33 -14.20 -6.00 -16.99
N LEU A 34 -13.55 -6.36 -15.86
CA LEU A 34 -13.55 -5.53 -14.66
C LEU A 34 -12.38 -4.55 -14.71
N VAL A 35 -12.69 -3.26 -14.85
CA VAL A 35 -11.69 -2.20 -14.98
C VAL A 35 -11.50 -1.47 -13.65
N SER A 36 -10.26 -1.25 -13.26
CA SER A 36 -9.88 -0.41 -12.13
C SER A 36 -8.82 0.62 -12.57
N TYR A 37 -8.67 1.69 -11.81
CA TYR A 37 -7.49 2.55 -11.94
C TYR A 37 -6.30 1.89 -11.22
N GLY A 38 -5.08 2.17 -11.66
CA GLY A 38 -3.87 1.58 -11.10
C GLY A 38 -3.68 0.11 -11.48
N HIS A 39 -3.01 -0.65 -10.62
CA HIS A 39 -2.79 -2.07 -10.81
C HIS A 39 -3.91 -2.88 -10.13
N PRO A 40 -4.67 -3.69 -10.86
CA PRO A 40 -5.84 -4.40 -10.32
C PRO A 40 -5.51 -5.41 -9.21
N GLY A 41 -4.26 -5.88 -9.15
CA GLY A 41 -3.79 -6.83 -8.13
C GLY A 41 -3.21 -6.19 -6.87
N VAL A 42 -3.09 -4.85 -6.80
CA VAL A 42 -2.56 -4.15 -5.62
C VAL A 42 -3.72 -3.58 -4.82
N PHE A 43 -3.93 -4.05 -3.59
CA PHE A 43 -5.10 -3.74 -2.75
C PHE A 43 -6.45 -4.01 -3.44
N GLY A 44 -6.45 -4.93 -4.40
CA GLY A 44 -7.58 -5.25 -5.29
C GLY A 44 -8.34 -6.50 -4.88
N PHE A 45 -8.82 -6.62 -3.62
CA PHE A 45 -9.55 -7.82 -3.17
C PHE A 45 -10.68 -8.26 -4.14
N PRO A 46 -11.58 -7.37 -4.64
CA PRO A 46 -12.63 -7.80 -5.55
C PRO A 46 -12.12 -8.41 -6.86
N MET A 47 -10.96 -7.92 -7.36
CA MET A 47 -10.34 -8.42 -8.59
C MET A 47 -9.81 -9.85 -8.41
N HIS A 48 -9.02 -10.06 -7.34
CA HIS A 48 -8.48 -11.37 -7.01
C HIS A 48 -9.58 -12.39 -6.76
N GLU A 49 -10.58 -12.02 -5.95
CA GLU A 49 -11.64 -12.92 -5.55
C GLU A 49 -12.57 -13.25 -6.72
N SER A 50 -12.89 -12.29 -7.60
CA SER A 50 -13.67 -12.55 -8.82
C SER A 50 -12.98 -13.55 -9.75
N ILE A 51 -11.67 -13.40 -9.94
CA ILE A 51 -10.87 -14.33 -10.75
C ILE A 51 -10.84 -15.71 -10.10
N ARG A 52 -10.56 -15.77 -8.79
CA ARG A 52 -10.48 -17.03 -8.06
C ARG A 52 -11.78 -17.83 -8.14
N GLN A 53 -12.94 -17.17 -7.95
CA GLN A 53 -14.24 -17.82 -8.02
C GLN A 53 -14.59 -18.21 -9.46
N ALA A 54 -14.40 -17.33 -10.44
CA ALA A 54 -14.64 -17.65 -11.85
C ALA A 54 -13.86 -18.90 -12.28
N VAL A 55 -12.57 -18.97 -11.95
CA VAL A 55 -11.73 -20.13 -12.27
C VAL A 55 -12.23 -21.39 -11.54
N SER A 56 -12.64 -21.30 -10.27
CA SER A 56 -13.18 -22.45 -9.52
C SER A 56 -14.51 -22.96 -10.07
N GLU A 57 -15.26 -22.13 -10.79
CA GLU A 57 -16.50 -22.45 -11.49
C GLU A 57 -16.27 -22.92 -12.94
N GLY A 58 -15.01 -23.04 -13.38
CA GLY A 58 -14.65 -23.55 -14.72
C GLY A 58 -14.57 -22.46 -15.81
N PHE A 59 -14.71 -21.19 -15.47
CA PHE A 59 -14.55 -20.10 -16.42
C PHE A 59 -13.08 -19.71 -16.61
N MET A 60 -12.72 -19.29 -17.82
CA MET A 60 -11.41 -18.69 -18.07
C MET A 60 -11.40 -17.26 -17.54
N ALA A 61 -10.45 -16.95 -16.63
CA ALA A 61 -10.27 -15.60 -16.11
C ALA A 61 -8.79 -15.31 -15.89
N LYS A 62 -8.38 -14.07 -16.14
CA LYS A 62 -7.01 -13.62 -15.91
C LYS A 62 -6.97 -12.14 -15.51
N MET A 63 -5.93 -11.76 -14.79
CA MET A 63 -5.63 -10.37 -14.49
C MET A 63 -4.63 -9.84 -15.52
N LEU A 64 -4.89 -8.67 -16.06
CA LEU A 64 -3.90 -7.92 -16.85
C LEU A 64 -3.19 -6.92 -15.91
N PRO A 65 -1.87 -6.78 -15.98
CA PRO A 65 -1.14 -5.85 -15.11
C PRO A 65 -1.46 -4.40 -15.48
N GLY A 66 -1.32 -3.53 -14.49
CA GLY A 66 -1.39 -2.08 -14.64
C GLY A 66 -0.25 -1.41 -13.89
N ILE A 67 -0.22 -0.08 -13.84
CA ILE A 67 0.77 0.68 -13.07
C ILE A 67 0.19 0.93 -11.68
N SER A 68 0.87 0.46 -10.63
CA SER A 68 0.45 0.69 -9.24
C SER A 68 0.86 2.06 -8.73
N ALA A 69 0.19 2.55 -7.67
CA ALA A 69 0.63 3.74 -6.94
C ALA A 69 2.06 3.60 -6.40
N GLU A 70 2.52 2.37 -6.14
CA GLU A 70 3.90 2.08 -5.72
C GLU A 70 4.90 2.41 -6.82
N SER A 71 4.62 2.02 -8.07
CA SER A 71 5.48 2.36 -9.21
C SER A 71 5.51 3.87 -9.47
N VAL A 72 4.39 4.54 -9.28
CA VAL A 72 4.29 6.01 -9.41
C VAL A 72 5.08 6.69 -8.29
N LEU A 73 4.96 6.21 -7.03
CA LEU A 73 5.73 6.68 -5.88
C LEU A 73 7.24 6.67 -6.14
N TYR A 74 7.77 5.59 -6.72
CA TYR A 74 9.20 5.50 -7.04
C TYR A 74 9.64 6.58 -8.03
N SER A 75 8.82 6.84 -9.03
CA SER A 75 9.09 7.90 -10.03
C SER A 75 9.02 9.29 -9.42
N ASP A 76 7.97 9.57 -8.65
CA ASP A 76 7.71 10.90 -8.07
C ASP A 76 8.73 11.27 -7.00
N LEU A 77 9.17 10.30 -6.20
CA LEU A 77 10.19 10.50 -5.16
C LEU A 77 11.62 10.33 -5.66
N GLY A 78 11.82 9.86 -6.90
CA GLY A 78 13.14 9.59 -7.46
C GLY A 78 13.89 8.49 -6.69
N VAL A 79 13.19 7.48 -6.19
CA VAL A 79 13.78 6.35 -5.43
C VAL A 79 13.82 5.09 -6.28
N ASP A 80 14.92 4.34 -6.17
CA ASP A 80 15.07 3.04 -6.82
C ASP A 80 14.99 1.93 -5.76
N PRO A 81 13.91 1.11 -5.77
CA PRO A 81 13.78 0.00 -4.83
C PRO A 81 14.88 -1.05 -4.99
N GLY A 82 15.55 -1.13 -6.15
CA GLY A 82 16.69 -2.00 -6.39
C GLY A 82 17.96 -1.60 -5.66
N ALA A 83 18.10 -0.33 -5.27
CA ALA A 83 19.31 0.18 -4.62
C ALA A 83 19.50 -0.32 -3.18
N SER A 84 18.41 -0.41 -2.40
CA SER A 84 18.43 -0.80 -0.98
C SER A 84 17.39 -1.85 -0.61
N GLY A 85 16.64 -2.34 -1.56
CA GLY A 85 15.43 -3.11 -1.31
C GLY A 85 14.25 -2.23 -0.91
N CYS A 86 13.05 -2.79 -0.98
CA CYS A 86 11.82 -2.14 -0.55
C CYS A 86 10.92 -3.12 0.20
N GLN A 87 10.35 -2.66 1.29
CA GLN A 87 9.33 -3.37 2.06
C GLN A 87 8.04 -2.54 2.01
N SER A 88 6.93 -3.20 1.72
CA SER A 88 5.65 -2.55 1.44
C SER A 88 4.56 -3.23 2.26
N PHE A 89 3.86 -2.47 3.12
CA PHE A 89 2.83 -2.98 4.03
C PHE A 89 1.60 -2.07 4.04
N GLU A 90 0.43 -2.65 4.21
CA GLU A 90 -0.76 -1.92 4.65
C GLU A 90 -0.61 -1.57 6.14
N ALA A 91 -1.00 -0.36 6.53
CA ALA A 91 -0.71 0.18 7.85
C ALA A 91 -1.37 -0.60 9.01
N THR A 92 -2.60 -1.07 8.83
CA THR A 92 -3.30 -1.86 9.86
C THR A 92 -2.67 -3.24 10.00
N ASP A 93 -2.37 -3.91 8.90
CA ASP A 93 -1.66 -5.20 8.86
C ASP A 93 -0.28 -5.09 9.51
N PHE A 94 0.46 -4.01 9.20
CA PHE A 94 1.77 -3.74 9.77
C PHE A 94 1.76 -3.67 11.29
N LEU A 95 0.71 -3.09 11.87
CA LEU A 95 0.56 -2.96 13.32
C LEU A 95 0.00 -4.22 13.97
N VAL A 96 -1.10 -4.75 13.43
CA VAL A 96 -1.84 -5.88 14.03
C VAL A 96 -1.00 -7.16 14.06
N TYR A 97 -0.23 -7.41 13.03
CA TYR A 97 0.65 -8.59 12.95
C TYR A 97 2.09 -8.32 13.41
N ASP A 98 2.32 -7.15 14.02
CA ASP A 98 3.64 -6.75 14.53
C ASP A 98 4.77 -7.03 13.52
N ARG A 99 4.57 -6.58 12.26
CA ARG A 99 5.52 -6.86 11.17
C ARG A 99 6.93 -6.42 11.53
N ILE A 100 7.89 -7.33 11.34
CA ILE A 100 9.31 -7.05 11.44
C ILE A 100 9.76 -6.45 10.10
N PHE A 101 10.62 -5.46 10.16
CA PHE A 101 11.14 -4.79 8.96
C PHE A 101 12.62 -4.46 9.11
N ASP A 102 13.31 -4.40 7.98
CA ASP A 102 14.71 -3.97 7.87
C ASP A 102 14.78 -2.46 7.66
N SER A 103 15.32 -1.74 8.62
CA SER A 103 15.49 -0.28 8.54
C SER A 103 16.56 0.18 7.56
N THR A 104 17.31 -0.73 6.96
CA THR A 104 18.31 -0.42 5.91
C THR A 104 17.75 -0.48 4.49
N SER A 105 16.48 -0.86 4.34
CA SER A 105 15.74 -0.81 3.08
C SER A 105 14.65 0.26 3.11
N LEU A 106 14.14 0.64 1.94
CA LEU A 106 13.00 1.53 1.82
C LEU A 106 11.77 0.87 2.47
N LEU A 107 11.05 1.61 3.32
CA LEU A 107 9.81 1.14 3.94
C LEU A 107 8.64 2.00 3.47
N VAL A 108 7.65 1.37 2.84
CA VAL A 108 6.43 2.02 2.36
C VAL A 108 5.24 1.48 3.17
N ILE A 109 4.52 2.37 3.84
CA ILE A 109 3.35 2.03 4.65
C ILE A 109 2.13 2.73 4.05
N TRP A 110 1.23 1.91 3.50
CA TRP A 110 0.03 2.36 2.80
C TRP A 110 -1.13 2.63 3.73
N GLN A 111 -2.00 3.55 3.32
CA GLN A 111 -3.28 3.82 3.97
C GLN A 111 -3.15 4.27 5.44
N ILE A 112 -2.13 5.06 5.74
CA ILE A 112 -1.88 5.56 7.10
C ILE A 112 -3.01 6.44 7.66
N GLY A 113 -3.86 6.99 6.81
CA GLY A 113 -5.03 7.78 7.21
C GLY A 113 -6.26 6.96 7.62
N VAL A 114 -6.23 5.63 7.45
CA VAL A 114 -7.39 4.76 7.72
C VAL A 114 -7.05 3.58 8.62
N ILE A 115 -5.98 3.68 9.39
CA ILE A 115 -5.49 2.63 10.29
C ILE A 115 -6.62 2.16 11.24
N GLY A 116 -6.86 0.84 11.26
CA GLY A 116 -7.87 0.21 12.10
C GLY A 116 -9.32 0.37 11.64
N SER A 117 -9.55 1.05 10.50
CA SER A 117 -10.89 1.22 9.96
C SER A 117 -11.29 0.03 9.06
N LEU A 118 -12.21 -0.78 9.53
CA LEU A 118 -12.76 -1.93 8.80
C LEU A 118 -13.99 -1.57 7.96
N ASP A 119 -14.66 -0.47 8.31
CA ASP A 119 -15.90 -0.01 7.70
C ASP A 119 -15.65 1.16 6.74
N TYR A 120 -16.60 1.40 5.84
CA TYR A 120 -16.58 2.59 5.01
C TYR A 120 -17.08 3.78 5.84
N GLN A 121 -16.21 4.75 6.09
CA GLN A 121 -16.47 5.93 6.91
C GLN A 121 -16.03 7.21 6.17
N LYS A 122 -16.60 8.36 6.58
CA LYS A 122 -16.16 9.68 6.10
C LYS A 122 -15.03 10.26 6.94
N ASP A 123 -15.07 10.02 8.24
CA ASP A 123 -14.11 10.54 9.21
C ASP A 123 -13.32 9.36 9.82
N PHE A 124 -12.01 9.52 9.92
CA PHE A 124 -11.12 8.47 10.40
C PHE A 124 -10.39 8.94 11.66
N PRO A 125 -10.45 8.16 12.77
CA PRO A 125 -9.77 8.51 14.00
C PRO A 125 -8.24 8.47 13.83
N GLN A 126 -7.55 9.50 14.34
CA GLN A 126 -6.09 9.61 14.25
C GLN A 126 -5.35 8.72 15.26
N THR A 127 -6.07 7.93 16.07
CA THR A 127 -5.47 7.06 17.09
C THR A 127 -4.47 6.05 16.48
N GLY A 128 -4.79 5.51 15.32
CA GLY A 128 -3.92 4.57 14.62
C GLY A 128 -2.56 5.17 14.24
N LEU A 129 -2.53 6.46 13.90
CA LEU A 129 -1.31 7.17 13.53
C LEU A 129 -0.34 7.28 14.73
N LYS A 130 -0.87 7.51 15.95
CA LYS A 130 -0.07 7.52 17.18
C LYS A 130 0.58 6.17 17.45
N VAL A 131 -0.18 5.08 17.26
CA VAL A 131 0.34 3.72 17.42
C VAL A 131 1.44 3.44 16.39
N LEU A 132 1.22 3.85 15.12
CA LEU A 132 2.22 3.71 14.07
C LEU A 132 3.50 4.49 14.41
N LEU A 133 3.39 5.75 14.80
CA LEU A 133 4.54 6.57 15.20
C LEU A 133 5.30 5.93 16.37
N SER A 134 4.60 5.46 17.40
CA SER A 134 5.23 4.78 18.55
C SER A 134 6.04 3.56 18.12
N LYS A 135 5.52 2.73 17.21
CA LYS A 135 6.25 1.57 16.67
C LYS A 135 7.47 2.00 15.86
N LEU A 136 7.36 3.00 15.00
CA LEU A 136 8.46 3.48 14.16
C LEU A 136 9.59 4.09 14.97
N LEU A 137 9.28 4.83 16.04
CA LEU A 137 10.26 5.45 16.95
C LEU A 137 11.07 4.43 17.77
N THR A 138 10.69 3.16 17.79
CA THR A 138 11.56 2.10 18.37
C THR A 138 12.79 1.83 17.50
N THR A 139 12.77 2.24 16.23
CA THR A 139 13.78 1.91 15.22
C THR A 139 14.41 3.16 14.61
N TYR A 140 13.62 4.17 14.31
CA TYR A 140 14.07 5.41 13.68
C TYR A 140 14.17 6.54 14.69
N GLU A 141 15.12 7.45 14.44
CA GLU A 141 15.26 8.67 15.25
C GLU A 141 14.07 9.63 15.00
N PRO A 142 13.65 10.42 15.99
CA PRO A 142 12.58 11.42 15.82
C PRO A 142 12.83 12.40 14.66
N THR A 143 14.09 12.71 14.38
CA THR A 143 14.54 13.62 13.31
C THR A 143 14.69 12.94 11.94
N HIS A 144 14.45 11.61 11.85
CA HIS A 144 14.53 10.89 10.58
C HIS A 144 13.53 11.48 9.58
N LYS A 145 14.01 11.83 8.38
CA LYS A 145 13.14 12.44 7.35
C LYS A 145 12.31 11.36 6.67
N VAL A 146 11.02 11.64 6.56
CA VAL A 146 10.03 10.77 5.93
C VAL A 146 9.18 11.56 4.95
N PHE A 147 8.52 10.88 4.03
CA PHE A 147 7.65 11.51 3.06
C PHE A 147 6.20 11.06 3.27
N ILE A 148 5.28 12.04 3.36
CA ILE A 148 3.85 11.80 3.18
C ILE A 148 3.58 11.96 1.69
N TYR A 149 3.11 10.88 1.08
CA TYR A 149 2.90 10.81 -0.36
C TYR A 149 1.45 10.52 -0.70
N GLU A 150 0.93 11.23 -1.71
CA GLU A 150 -0.34 10.95 -2.35
C GLU A 150 -0.15 11.09 -3.86
N ALA A 151 -0.39 10.01 -4.61
CA ALA A 151 -0.26 10.03 -6.06
C ALA A 151 -1.24 11.02 -6.71
N ALA A 152 -0.83 11.64 -7.79
CA ALA A 152 -1.70 12.45 -8.62
C ALA A 152 -2.88 11.60 -9.13
N GLN A 153 -4.11 12.08 -8.95
CA GLN A 153 -5.31 11.37 -9.40
C GLN A 153 -5.59 11.57 -10.90
N TYR A 154 -5.05 12.62 -11.47
CA TYR A 154 -5.23 12.98 -12.88
C TYR A 154 -3.91 13.41 -13.49
N ALA A 155 -3.73 13.20 -14.78
CA ALA A 155 -2.52 13.53 -15.52
C ALA A 155 -2.13 15.02 -15.52
N PHE A 156 -3.04 15.90 -15.13
CA PHE A 156 -2.83 17.35 -15.04
C PHE A 156 -2.71 17.87 -13.60
N THR A 157 -2.63 16.98 -12.61
CA THR A 157 -2.41 17.34 -11.21
C THR A 157 -1.04 16.83 -10.75
N GLU A 158 -0.45 17.56 -9.80
CA GLU A 158 0.81 17.15 -9.18
C GLU A 158 0.56 16.18 -8.02
N PRO A 159 1.49 15.27 -7.74
CA PRO A 159 1.45 14.46 -6.53
C PRO A 159 1.67 15.34 -5.30
N ARG A 160 1.12 14.93 -4.17
CA ARG A 160 1.47 15.53 -2.89
C ARG A 160 2.70 14.83 -2.32
N ILE A 161 3.75 15.60 -2.01
CA ILE A 161 5.00 15.12 -1.43
C ILE A 161 5.41 16.06 -0.31
N ASP A 162 5.15 15.67 0.93
CA ASP A 162 5.56 16.45 2.11
C ASP A 162 6.73 15.73 2.78
N CYS A 163 7.90 16.38 2.82
CA CYS A 163 9.07 15.89 3.56
C CYS A 163 9.05 16.46 4.98
N ILE A 164 8.90 15.59 5.97
CA ILE A 164 8.77 15.95 7.39
C ILE A 164 9.75 15.18 8.26
N GLU A 165 9.90 15.55 9.52
CA GLU A 165 10.54 14.71 10.53
C GLU A 165 9.55 13.64 11.01
N MET A 166 10.07 12.48 11.40
CA MET A 166 9.26 11.36 11.91
C MET A 166 8.38 11.82 13.09
N SER A 167 8.92 12.64 13.98
CA SER A 167 8.20 13.21 15.14
C SER A 167 7.01 14.07 14.77
N ASP A 168 6.99 14.66 13.57
CA ASP A 168 5.92 15.56 13.13
C ASP A 168 4.73 14.81 12.54
N LEU A 169 4.87 13.49 12.32
CA LEU A 169 3.86 12.66 11.64
C LEU A 169 2.46 12.77 12.28
N GLU A 170 2.41 12.81 13.62
CA GLU A 170 1.14 12.85 14.37
C GLU A 170 0.38 14.17 14.17
N ASN A 171 1.13 15.27 13.95
CA ASN A 171 0.57 16.63 13.81
C ASN A 171 0.38 17.02 12.35
N HIS A 172 0.78 16.17 11.43
CA HIS A 172 0.70 16.46 10.00
C HIS A 172 -0.69 16.12 9.43
N LYS A 173 -1.07 16.82 8.35
CA LYS A 173 -2.35 16.56 7.66
C LYS A 173 -2.27 15.21 6.95
N ILE A 174 -3.04 14.23 7.40
CA ILE A 174 -3.17 12.90 6.78
C ILE A 174 -4.56 12.74 6.19
N THR A 175 -4.63 12.17 4.99
CA THR A 175 -5.87 11.83 4.29
C THR A 175 -6.02 10.31 4.15
N PRO A 176 -7.20 9.79 3.81
CA PRO A 176 -7.40 8.33 3.62
C PRO A 176 -6.50 7.69 2.57
N ILE A 177 -5.96 8.47 1.63
CA ILE A 177 -5.06 7.99 0.57
C ILE A 177 -3.59 8.23 0.86
N SER A 178 -3.26 8.85 2.01
CA SER A 178 -1.87 9.13 2.37
C SER A 178 -1.07 7.85 2.59
N THR A 179 0.14 7.86 2.04
CA THR A 179 1.15 6.81 2.14
C THR A 179 2.37 7.38 2.84
N LEU A 180 2.95 6.63 3.78
CA LEU A 180 4.19 7.00 4.43
C LEU A 180 5.35 6.27 3.75
N CYS A 181 6.31 7.04 3.24
CA CYS A 181 7.53 6.51 2.66
C CYS A 181 8.71 6.88 3.55
N ILE A 182 9.42 5.87 4.06
CA ILE A 182 10.52 6.01 5.00
C ILE A 182 11.81 5.58 4.30
N PRO A 183 12.72 6.52 3.99
CA PRO A 183 14.02 6.20 3.43
C PRO A 183 14.84 5.31 4.36
N PRO A 184 15.74 4.47 3.81
CA PRO A 184 16.60 3.63 4.63
C PRO A 184 17.53 4.45 5.51
N LYS A 185 17.89 3.92 6.69
CA LYS A 185 19.03 4.42 7.46
C LYS A 185 20.31 4.29 6.63
N LYS A 186 21.20 5.28 6.74
CA LYS A 186 22.43 5.31 5.93
C LYS A 186 23.45 4.20 6.27
N GLU A 187 23.39 3.65 7.49
CA GLU A 187 24.35 2.64 7.94
C GLU A 187 23.99 1.26 7.41
N ARG A 188 24.79 0.80 6.43
CA ARG A 188 24.79 -0.58 5.97
C ARG A 188 26.21 -1.12 6.09
N HIS A 189 26.36 -2.21 6.84
CA HIS A 189 27.66 -2.84 7.02
C HIS A 189 27.73 -4.12 6.17
N PRO A 190 28.64 -4.18 5.19
CA PRO A 190 28.80 -5.36 4.35
C PRO A 190 29.32 -6.55 5.15
N ASN A 191 28.82 -7.73 4.86
CA ASN A 191 29.32 -8.97 5.44
C ASN A 191 30.65 -9.35 4.77
N LYS A 192 31.75 -9.14 5.50
CA LYS A 192 33.14 -9.39 4.99
C LYS A 192 33.35 -10.84 4.55
N SER A 193 32.75 -11.81 5.23
CA SER A 193 32.88 -13.23 4.84
C SER A 193 32.21 -13.50 3.51
N VAL A 194 31.04 -12.90 3.28
CA VAL A 194 30.33 -13.01 1.97
C VAL A 194 31.11 -12.28 0.87
N LEU A 195 31.66 -11.10 1.14
CA LEU A 195 32.48 -10.38 0.16
C LEU A 195 33.67 -11.25 -0.29
N ASN A 196 34.39 -11.85 0.66
CA ASN A 196 35.53 -12.75 0.35
C ASN A 196 35.08 -13.97 -0.46
N LEU A 197 33.99 -14.61 -0.11
CA LEU A 197 33.45 -15.75 -0.86
C LEU A 197 33.05 -15.40 -2.30
N LEU A 198 32.53 -14.18 -2.50
CA LEU A 198 32.13 -13.68 -3.82
C LEU A 198 33.29 -13.02 -4.61
N GLY A 199 34.46 -12.86 -3.98
CA GLY A 199 35.59 -12.16 -4.61
C GLY A 199 35.35 -10.66 -4.86
N ILE A 200 34.53 -10.04 -4.04
CA ILE A 200 34.15 -8.62 -4.16
C ILE A 200 35.02 -7.78 -3.21
N SER A 201 35.64 -6.74 -3.74
CA SER A 201 36.34 -5.70 -2.95
C SER A 201 35.49 -4.44 -2.97
N LEU A 202 35.15 -3.90 -1.79
CA LEU A 202 34.46 -2.62 -1.61
C LEU A 202 35.44 -1.55 -1.15
#